data_3dd00a9c8a5c407ddbe558b521a43524
#
_entry.id   3dd00a9c8a5c407ddbe558b521a43524
#
_cell.length_a   1.000
_cell.length_b   1.000
_cell.length_c   1.000
_cell.angle_alpha   90.00
_cell.angle_beta   90.00
_cell.angle_gamma   90.00
#
_symmetry.space_group_name_H-M   'P 1'
#
loop_
_entity.id
_entity.type
_entity.pdbx_description
1 polymer ?
#
loop_
_entity_poly.entity_id
_entity_poly.type
_entity_poly.pdbx_seq_one_letter_code
_entity_poly.pdbx_strand_id
1 'polypeptide(L)'
;MKSPFTGGDAALCHEKQSFEFRKDNFEIVYHFYRCKDTNEEFTTTELDQLNMNQVYNLYRQKYAIPFPDEIKRVRELYGISALRMSKLLGFGDNQYRKYEEGEMPSVSNGKMISALKDPHFFLEILKLAQNQFPNDEILKIEKRVKELLLNLSLIHISEPTRHL
;
A
#
# COMPACT_ATOMS: atom_id res chain seq x y z
N MET A 1 -6.25 2.53 31.50
CA MET A 1 -5.65 3.80 31.04
C MET A 1 -5.96 4.90 32.04
N LYS A 2 -4.97 5.66 32.41
CA LYS A 2 -5.17 6.80 33.34
C LYS A 2 -5.53 8.06 32.57
N SER A 3 -6.49 8.81 33.11
CA SER A 3 -6.94 10.07 32.51
C SER A 3 -5.85 11.15 32.64
N PRO A 4 -5.55 11.89 31.56
CA PRO A 4 -4.63 13.02 31.64
C PRO A 4 -5.22 14.23 32.39
N PHE A 5 -6.53 14.23 32.64
CA PHE A 5 -7.23 15.34 33.30
C PHE A 5 -7.19 15.21 34.82
N THR A 6 -7.38 14.02 35.35
CA THR A 6 -7.51 13.77 36.80
C THR A 6 -6.55 12.73 37.34
N GLY A 7 -5.91 11.95 36.49
CA GLY A 7 -5.14 10.76 36.90
C GLY A 7 -6.01 9.58 37.33
N GLY A 8 -7.34 9.73 37.29
CA GLY A 8 -8.30 8.66 37.54
C GLY A 8 -8.43 7.71 36.34
N ASP A 9 -9.39 6.80 36.41
CA ASP A 9 -9.61 5.84 35.34
C ASP A 9 -10.28 6.46 34.11
N ALA A 10 -9.90 5.96 32.93
CA ALA A 10 -10.53 6.29 31.65
C ALA A 10 -11.02 5.01 30.98
N ALA A 11 -12.20 5.07 30.38
CA ALA A 11 -12.80 3.96 29.65
C ALA A 11 -12.53 4.08 28.15
N LEU A 12 -12.17 2.96 27.51
CA LEU A 12 -12.07 2.89 26.05
C LEU A 12 -13.49 2.85 25.48
N CYS A 13 -13.78 3.78 24.57
CA CYS A 13 -15.07 3.93 23.90
C CYS A 13 -14.87 3.86 22.39
N HIS A 14 -15.95 3.60 21.68
CA HIS A 14 -15.99 3.66 20.23
C HIS A 14 -17.36 4.13 19.76
N GLU A 15 -17.39 4.83 18.63
CA GLU A 15 -18.60 5.29 17.98
C GLU A 15 -18.37 5.46 16.48
N LYS A 16 -19.44 5.43 15.70
CA LYS A 16 -19.36 5.70 14.28
C LYS A 16 -19.15 7.19 14.06
N GLN A 17 -18.11 7.54 13.28
CA GLN A 17 -17.85 8.92 12.86
C GLN A 17 -17.45 8.94 11.40
N SER A 18 -17.75 10.06 10.73
CA SER A 18 -17.35 10.31 9.34
C SER A 18 -16.14 11.21 9.32
N PHE A 19 -15.12 10.81 8.54
CA PHE A 19 -13.89 11.58 8.34
C PHE A 19 -13.69 11.86 6.86
N GLU A 20 -13.27 13.08 6.56
CA GLU A 20 -12.91 13.50 5.20
C GLU A 20 -11.42 13.22 4.95
N PHE A 21 -11.14 12.60 3.81
CA PHE A 21 -9.79 12.42 3.30
C PHE A 21 -9.80 12.62 1.78
N ARG A 22 -9.00 13.56 1.28
CA ARG A 22 -8.90 13.89 -0.15
C ARG A 22 -10.27 14.13 -0.78
N LYS A 23 -11.13 14.91 -0.11
CA LYS A 23 -12.49 15.28 -0.53
C LYS A 23 -13.53 14.14 -0.52
N ASP A 24 -13.16 12.97 -0.05
CA ASP A 24 -14.09 11.87 0.20
C ASP A 24 -14.38 11.72 1.69
N ASN A 25 -15.60 11.33 2.02
CA ASN A 25 -16.00 11.03 3.39
C ASN A 25 -16.05 9.52 3.62
N PHE A 26 -15.48 9.09 4.74
CA PHE A 26 -15.45 7.69 5.14
C PHE A 26 -16.01 7.52 6.54
N GLU A 27 -16.94 6.57 6.71
CA GLU A 27 -17.45 6.20 8.02
C GLU A 27 -16.54 5.15 8.64
N ILE A 28 -16.04 5.46 9.84
CA ILE A 28 -15.16 4.57 10.60
C ILE A 28 -15.70 4.33 11.99
N VAL A 29 -15.16 3.33 12.68
CA VAL A 29 -15.38 3.13 14.11
C VAL A 29 -14.29 3.89 14.85
N TYR A 30 -14.65 5.09 15.30
CA TYR A 30 -13.73 5.98 15.99
C TYR A 30 -13.51 5.52 17.44
N HIS A 31 -12.25 5.28 17.80
CA HIS A 31 -11.85 4.83 19.13
C HIS A 31 -11.25 5.99 19.92
N PHE A 32 -11.67 6.12 21.16
CA PHE A 32 -11.24 7.19 22.06
C PHE A 32 -11.37 6.73 23.52
N TYR A 33 -10.73 7.46 24.42
CA TYR A 33 -10.91 7.29 25.85
C TYR A 33 -11.83 8.37 26.39
N ARG A 34 -12.59 8.03 27.43
CA ARG A 34 -13.40 8.97 28.18
C ARG A 34 -13.01 8.92 29.66
N CYS A 35 -12.66 10.09 30.24
CA CYS A 35 -12.37 10.23 31.65
C CYS A 35 -13.65 9.96 32.48
N LYS A 36 -13.58 9.03 33.43
CA LYS A 36 -14.74 8.68 34.25
C LYS A 36 -15.14 9.79 35.20
N ASP A 37 -14.21 10.66 35.61
CA ASP A 37 -14.47 11.76 36.53
C ASP A 37 -15.08 12.97 35.85
N THR A 38 -14.61 13.34 34.67
CA THR A 38 -14.98 14.57 33.96
C THR A 38 -15.81 14.36 32.71
N ASN A 39 -15.93 13.12 32.21
CA ASN A 39 -16.50 12.77 30.89
C ASN A 39 -15.80 13.39 29.69
N GLU A 40 -14.64 13.99 29.88
CA GLU A 40 -13.85 14.53 28.78
C GLU A 40 -13.24 13.40 27.95
N GLU A 41 -13.22 13.60 26.64
CA GLU A 41 -12.71 12.64 25.68
C GLU A 41 -11.28 12.97 25.30
N PHE A 42 -10.47 11.93 25.06
CA PHE A 42 -9.11 12.09 24.57
C PHE A 42 -8.69 10.85 23.78
N THR A 43 -7.66 11.00 22.98
CA THR A 43 -7.04 9.89 22.24
C THR A 43 -5.59 9.73 22.66
N THR A 44 -4.99 8.67 22.17
CA THR A 44 -3.55 8.42 22.25
C THR A 44 -3.01 8.30 20.83
N THR A 45 -1.70 8.36 20.70
CA THR A 45 -1.05 8.17 19.38
C THR A 45 -1.47 6.84 18.74
N GLU A 46 -1.60 5.78 19.54
CA GLU A 46 -2.02 4.46 19.07
C GLU A 46 -3.45 4.46 18.56
N LEU A 47 -4.38 5.13 19.27
CA LEU A 47 -5.76 5.25 18.83
C LEU A 47 -5.90 6.14 17.61
N ASP A 48 -5.15 7.24 17.55
CA ASP A 48 -5.13 8.11 16.37
C ASP A 48 -4.67 7.34 15.14
N GLN A 49 -3.62 6.53 15.29
CA GLN A 49 -3.13 5.68 14.21
C GLN A 49 -4.17 4.64 13.78
N LEU A 50 -4.83 3.99 14.75
CA LEU A 50 -5.91 3.03 14.47
C LEU A 50 -7.05 3.69 13.69
N ASN A 51 -7.49 4.86 14.13
CA ASN A 51 -8.57 5.60 13.49
C ASN A 51 -8.20 6.02 12.06
N MET A 52 -7.00 6.56 11.86
CA MET A 52 -6.55 6.98 10.54
C MET A 52 -6.30 5.80 9.60
N ASN A 53 -5.82 4.67 10.11
CA ASN A 53 -5.64 3.46 9.30
C ASN A 53 -6.96 2.96 8.72
N GLN A 54 -8.08 3.06 9.45
CA GLN A 54 -9.39 2.72 8.92
C GLN A 54 -9.74 3.61 7.72
N VAL A 55 -9.52 4.91 7.83
CA VAL A 55 -9.77 5.87 6.73
C VAL A 55 -8.91 5.52 5.52
N TYR A 56 -7.62 5.31 5.72
CA TYR A 56 -6.68 4.99 4.63
C TYR A 56 -7.02 3.66 3.95
N ASN A 57 -7.40 2.65 4.73
CA ASN A 57 -7.76 1.36 4.17
C ASN A 57 -9.02 1.44 3.31
N LEU A 58 -10.02 2.20 3.75
CA LEU A 58 -11.24 2.45 2.97
C LEU A 58 -10.95 3.23 1.69
N TYR A 59 -10.06 4.21 1.76
CA TYR A 59 -9.62 4.97 0.58
C TYR A 59 -8.92 4.06 -0.44
N ARG A 60 -8.00 3.21 0.04
CA ARG A 60 -7.31 2.24 -0.82
C ARG A 60 -8.29 1.30 -1.51
N GLN A 61 -9.27 0.79 -0.77
CA GLN A 61 -10.30 -0.10 -1.33
C GLN A 61 -11.13 0.62 -2.39
N LYS A 62 -11.54 1.86 -2.12
CA LYS A 62 -12.36 2.65 -3.06
C LYS A 62 -11.64 2.90 -4.39
N TYR A 63 -10.38 3.22 -4.37
CA TYR A 63 -9.61 3.63 -5.55
C TYR A 63 -8.66 2.56 -6.08
N ALA A 64 -8.76 1.33 -5.58
CA ALA A 64 -7.90 0.21 -5.98
C ALA A 64 -6.41 0.49 -5.82
N ILE A 65 -6.05 1.20 -4.76
CA ILE A 65 -4.65 1.48 -4.39
C ILE A 65 -4.13 0.29 -3.59
N PRO A 66 -2.98 -0.28 -3.95
CA PRO A 66 -2.43 -1.42 -3.22
C PRO A 66 -2.00 -1.04 -1.81
N PHE A 67 -2.09 -1.99 -0.88
CA PHE A 67 -1.65 -1.82 0.50
C PHE A 67 -0.11 -1.83 0.58
N PRO A 68 0.49 -1.26 1.64
CA PRO A 68 1.94 -1.15 1.75
C PRO A 68 2.69 -2.47 1.58
N ASP A 69 2.18 -3.57 2.13
CA ASP A 69 2.77 -4.91 1.98
C ASP A 69 2.67 -5.44 0.54
N GLU A 70 1.60 -5.12 -0.16
CA GLU A 70 1.46 -5.45 -1.58
C GLU A 70 2.45 -4.65 -2.44
N ILE A 71 2.63 -3.37 -2.14
CA ILE A 71 3.59 -2.49 -2.82
C ILE A 71 5.01 -3.06 -2.70
N LYS A 72 5.38 -3.50 -1.51
CA LYS A 72 6.67 -4.16 -1.27
C LYS A 72 6.80 -5.46 -2.07
N ARG A 73 5.77 -6.30 -2.06
CA ARG A 73 5.76 -7.57 -2.80
C ARG A 73 5.93 -7.39 -4.31
N VAL A 74 5.39 -6.31 -4.88
CA VAL A 74 5.54 -6.03 -6.31
C VAL A 74 7.02 -5.88 -6.69
N ARG A 75 7.79 -5.07 -5.97
CA ARG A 75 9.22 -4.95 -6.28
C ARG A 75 10.02 -6.22 -5.98
N GLU A 76 9.67 -6.93 -4.91
CA GLU A 76 10.31 -8.20 -4.56
C GLU A 76 10.08 -9.27 -5.62
N LEU A 77 8.92 -9.25 -6.28
CA LEU A 77 8.62 -10.13 -7.39
C LEU A 77 9.67 -10.04 -8.50
N TYR A 78 10.16 -8.85 -8.77
CA TYR A 78 11.18 -8.58 -9.80
C TYR A 78 12.61 -8.52 -9.25
N GLY A 79 12.78 -8.72 -7.95
CA GLY A 79 14.10 -8.75 -7.31
C GLY A 79 14.84 -7.41 -7.32
N ILE A 80 14.12 -6.29 -7.34
CA ILE A 80 14.72 -4.95 -7.40
C ILE A 80 14.50 -4.19 -6.09
N SER A 81 15.38 -3.22 -5.81
CA SER A 81 15.27 -2.36 -4.64
C SER A 81 14.17 -1.30 -4.81
N ALA A 82 13.72 -0.73 -3.69
CA ALA A 82 12.77 0.38 -3.72
C ALA A 82 13.31 1.58 -4.49
N LEU A 83 14.60 1.89 -4.36
CA LEU A 83 15.25 2.96 -5.12
C LEU A 83 15.18 2.70 -6.63
N ARG A 84 15.49 1.48 -7.05
CA ARG A 84 15.43 1.09 -8.48
C ARG A 84 14.01 1.16 -9.01
N MET A 85 13.04 0.71 -8.23
CA MET A 85 11.63 0.81 -8.63
C MET A 85 11.20 2.28 -8.76
N SER A 86 11.60 3.15 -7.84
CA SER A 86 11.35 4.59 -7.96
C SER A 86 11.90 5.17 -9.26
N LYS A 87 13.14 4.84 -9.60
CA LYS A 87 13.78 5.31 -10.85
C LYS A 87 13.09 4.75 -12.08
N LEU A 88 12.74 3.47 -12.05
CA LEU A 88 12.04 2.80 -13.14
C LEU A 88 10.71 3.48 -13.47
N LEU A 89 9.97 3.88 -12.45
CA LEU A 89 8.65 4.48 -12.57
C LEU A 89 8.69 6.02 -12.76
N GLY A 90 9.87 6.63 -12.67
CA GLY A 90 9.99 8.07 -12.72
C GLY A 90 9.52 8.78 -11.45
N PHE A 91 9.46 8.09 -10.33
CA PHE A 91 9.17 8.66 -9.02
C PHE A 91 10.43 9.33 -8.44
N GLY A 92 10.26 10.19 -7.42
CA GLY A 92 11.38 10.63 -6.62
C GLY A 92 12.09 9.44 -5.96
N ASP A 93 13.41 9.53 -5.74
CA ASP A 93 14.26 8.42 -5.32
C ASP A 93 13.77 7.64 -4.09
N ASN A 94 13.15 8.33 -3.15
CA ASN A 94 12.64 7.72 -1.91
C ASN A 94 11.15 7.42 -1.94
N GLN A 95 10.46 7.72 -3.04
CA GLN A 95 8.99 7.70 -3.07
C GLN A 95 8.43 6.29 -2.94
N TYR A 96 9.01 5.32 -3.62
CA TYR A 96 8.52 3.93 -3.54
C TYR A 96 8.64 3.39 -2.11
N ARG A 97 9.78 3.65 -1.46
CA ARG A 97 10.00 3.26 -0.06
C ARG A 97 8.97 3.90 0.88
N LYS A 98 8.65 5.19 0.68
CA LYS A 98 7.62 5.87 1.47
C LYS A 98 6.26 5.22 1.33
N TYR A 99 5.90 4.76 0.13
CA TYR A 99 4.67 4.02 -0.10
C TYR A 99 4.66 2.68 0.64
N GLU A 100 5.79 1.97 0.68
CA GLU A 100 5.92 0.74 1.47
C GLU A 100 5.80 1.00 2.98
N GLU A 101 6.18 2.18 3.44
CA GLU A 101 6.09 2.61 4.84
C GLU A 101 4.71 3.15 5.22
N GLY A 102 3.79 3.28 4.29
CA GLY A 102 2.40 3.65 4.53
C GLY A 102 1.94 4.98 3.95
N GLU A 103 2.80 5.76 3.32
CA GLU A 103 2.35 6.97 2.63
C GLU A 103 1.34 6.62 1.55
N MET A 104 0.26 7.40 1.46
CA MET A 104 -0.79 7.15 0.49
C MET A 104 -0.36 7.60 -0.91
N PRO A 105 -0.24 6.69 -1.89
CA PRO A 105 -0.01 7.08 -3.28
C PRO A 105 -1.14 7.96 -3.83
N SER A 106 -0.83 8.72 -4.88
CA SER A 106 -1.88 9.26 -5.73
C SER A 106 -2.65 8.11 -6.39
N VAL A 107 -3.87 8.36 -6.85
CA VAL A 107 -4.65 7.33 -7.55
C VAL A 107 -3.89 6.82 -8.77
N SER A 108 -3.26 7.70 -9.55
CA SER A 108 -2.48 7.31 -10.73
C SER A 108 -1.26 6.46 -10.37
N ASN A 109 -0.49 6.84 -9.36
CA ASN A 109 0.66 6.05 -8.92
C ASN A 109 0.23 4.70 -8.32
N GLY A 110 -0.87 4.67 -7.58
CA GLY A 110 -1.43 3.43 -7.06
C GLY A 110 -1.86 2.46 -8.15
N LYS A 111 -2.53 2.97 -9.19
CA LYS A 111 -2.91 2.18 -10.37
C LYS A 111 -1.70 1.65 -11.13
N MET A 112 -0.67 2.48 -11.29
CA MET A 112 0.58 2.07 -11.92
C MET A 112 1.22 0.89 -11.17
N ILE A 113 1.35 1.00 -9.84
CA ILE A 113 1.92 -0.06 -9.01
C ILE A 113 1.07 -1.33 -9.10
N SER A 114 -0.25 -1.22 -9.07
CA SER A 114 -1.15 -2.38 -9.24
C SER A 114 -0.97 -3.05 -10.60
N ALA A 115 -0.82 -2.27 -11.67
CA ALA A 115 -0.59 -2.80 -13.01
C ALA A 115 0.73 -3.58 -13.12
N LEU A 116 1.75 -3.20 -12.34
CA LEU A 116 3.05 -3.87 -12.32
C LEU A 116 3.00 -5.30 -11.73
N LYS A 117 1.91 -5.71 -11.14
CA LYS A 117 1.68 -7.11 -10.73
C LYS A 117 1.71 -8.05 -11.94
N ASP A 118 1.33 -7.54 -13.11
CA ASP A 118 1.43 -8.28 -14.36
C ASP A 118 2.85 -8.15 -14.93
N PRO A 119 3.61 -9.27 -15.04
CA PRO A 119 4.96 -9.23 -15.58
C PRO A 119 5.04 -8.73 -17.02
N HIS A 120 4.00 -8.89 -17.82
CA HIS A 120 3.94 -8.33 -19.19
C HIS A 120 3.98 -6.80 -19.15
N PHE A 121 3.19 -6.20 -18.27
CA PHE A 121 3.16 -4.76 -18.11
C PHE A 121 4.48 -4.24 -17.54
N PHE A 122 5.07 -4.93 -16.58
CA PHE A 122 6.37 -4.58 -16.04
C PHE A 122 7.44 -4.57 -17.14
N LEU A 123 7.43 -5.56 -18.03
CA LEU A 123 8.37 -5.64 -19.15
C LEU A 123 8.26 -4.44 -20.09
N GLU A 124 7.03 -3.98 -20.37
CA GLU A 124 6.81 -2.78 -21.18
C GLU A 124 7.38 -1.53 -20.52
N ILE A 125 7.17 -1.36 -19.22
CA ILE A 125 7.74 -0.24 -18.45
C ILE A 125 9.28 -0.32 -18.44
N LEU A 126 9.84 -1.51 -18.27
CA LEU A 126 11.29 -1.72 -18.29
C LEU A 126 11.88 -1.30 -19.64
N LYS A 127 11.25 -1.64 -20.75
CA LYS A 127 11.66 -1.21 -22.09
C LYS A 127 11.70 0.30 -22.24
N LEU A 128 10.72 1.00 -21.69
CA LEU A 128 10.66 2.46 -21.71
C LEU A 128 11.80 3.10 -20.89
N ALA A 129 12.26 2.42 -19.86
CA ALA A 129 13.29 2.90 -18.94
C ALA A 129 14.71 2.40 -19.27
N GLN A 130 14.87 1.60 -20.34
CA GLN A 130 16.14 0.90 -20.63
C GLN A 130 17.36 1.82 -20.75
N ASN A 131 17.19 3.05 -21.19
CA ASN A 131 18.30 4.01 -21.33
C ASN A 131 18.69 4.68 -19.99
N GLN A 132 17.95 4.42 -18.92
CA GLN A 132 18.18 5.00 -17.60
C GLN A 132 19.01 4.09 -16.69
N PHE A 133 19.31 2.86 -17.14
CA PHE A 133 20.01 1.85 -16.34
C PHE A 133 21.16 1.23 -17.15
N PRO A 134 22.20 0.71 -16.47
CA PRO A 134 23.24 -0.06 -17.14
C PRO A 134 22.66 -1.30 -17.86
N ASN A 135 23.21 -1.64 -19.01
CA ASN A 135 22.71 -2.76 -19.82
C ASN A 135 22.73 -4.11 -19.09
N ASP A 136 23.75 -4.38 -18.30
CA ASP A 136 23.85 -5.61 -17.52
C ASP A 136 22.72 -5.72 -16.47
N GLU A 137 22.34 -4.61 -15.86
CA GLU A 137 21.23 -4.55 -14.92
C GLU A 137 19.89 -4.79 -15.62
N ILE A 138 19.66 -4.15 -16.78
CA ILE A 138 18.46 -4.38 -17.60
C ILE A 138 18.33 -5.85 -17.99
N LEU A 139 19.40 -6.45 -18.47
CA LEU A 139 19.40 -7.87 -18.87
C LEU A 139 19.08 -8.80 -17.70
N LYS A 140 19.59 -8.50 -16.51
CA LYS A 140 19.30 -9.27 -15.29
C LYS A 140 17.82 -9.19 -14.92
N ILE A 141 17.25 -8.00 -14.98
CA ILE A 141 15.82 -7.78 -14.67
C ILE A 141 14.95 -8.47 -15.74
N GLU A 142 15.28 -8.32 -17.03
CA GLU A 142 14.55 -8.99 -18.11
C GLU A 142 14.55 -10.51 -17.95
N LYS A 143 15.69 -11.08 -17.58
CA LYS A 143 15.79 -12.52 -17.31
C LYS A 143 14.82 -12.94 -16.22
N ARG A 144 14.76 -12.19 -15.14
CA ARG A 144 13.82 -12.44 -14.03
C ARG A 144 12.37 -12.39 -14.50
N VAL A 145 12.01 -11.39 -15.29
CA VAL A 145 10.66 -11.23 -15.84
C VAL A 145 10.30 -12.40 -16.75
N LYS A 146 11.20 -12.81 -17.61
CA LYS A 146 11.00 -13.96 -18.52
C LYS A 146 10.80 -15.27 -17.75
N GLU A 147 11.53 -15.47 -16.65
CA GLU A 147 11.33 -16.62 -15.76
C GLU A 147 9.94 -16.60 -15.12
N LEU A 148 9.47 -15.44 -14.68
CA LEU A 148 8.12 -15.26 -14.13
C LEU A 148 7.05 -15.56 -15.19
N LEU A 149 7.21 -15.08 -16.40
CA LEU A 149 6.28 -15.33 -17.50
C LEU A 149 6.24 -16.82 -17.88
N LEU A 150 7.38 -17.50 -17.89
CA LEU A 150 7.45 -18.92 -18.13
C LEU A 150 6.72 -19.72 -17.05
N ASN A 151 6.92 -19.38 -15.79
CA ASN A 151 6.22 -20.05 -14.68
C ASN A 151 4.72 -19.87 -14.76
N LEU A 152 4.22 -18.68 -15.11
CA LEU A 152 2.79 -18.43 -15.31
C LEU A 152 2.24 -19.28 -16.46
N SER A 153 2.97 -19.42 -17.55
CA SER A 153 2.60 -20.25 -18.69
C SER A 153 2.48 -21.73 -18.30
N LEU A 154 3.41 -22.24 -17.50
CA LEU A 154 3.39 -23.61 -16.99
C LEU A 154 2.21 -23.87 -16.05
N ILE A 155 1.88 -22.91 -15.19
CA ILE A 155 0.71 -23.00 -14.31
C ILE A 155 -0.59 -23.08 -15.14
N HIS A 156 -0.70 -22.29 -16.19
CA HIS A 156 -1.84 -22.30 -17.09
C HIS A 156 -2.02 -23.64 -17.83
N ILE A 157 -0.92 -24.28 -18.20
CA ILE A 157 -0.94 -25.58 -18.86
C ILE A 157 -1.33 -26.71 -17.88
N SER A 158 -0.95 -26.57 -16.60
CA SER A 158 -1.21 -27.58 -15.56
C SER A 158 -2.60 -27.49 -14.93
N GLU A 159 -3.32 -26.39 -15.10
CA GLU A 159 -4.71 -26.27 -14.63
C GLU A 159 -5.64 -27.10 -15.52
N PRO A 160 -6.42 -28.04 -14.93
CA PRO A 160 -7.41 -28.74 -15.72
C PRO A 160 -8.45 -27.76 -16.24
N THR A 161 -8.62 -27.72 -17.55
CA THR A 161 -9.70 -26.96 -18.18
C THR A 161 -11.03 -27.46 -17.60
N ARG A 162 -11.68 -26.62 -16.79
CA ARG A 162 -13.06 -26.85 -16.40
C ARG A 162 -13.91 -26.60 -17.63
N HIS A 163 -14.26 -27.68 -18.30
CA HIS A 163 -15.35 -27.63 -19.26
C HIS A 163 -16.65 -27.45 -18.49
N LEU A 164 -17.26 -26.30 -18.66
CA LEU A 164 -18.64 -26.07 -18.26
C LEU A 164 -19.57 -26.80 -19.26
#